data_383ef92e9585393f9e2dc0dff306b43c
#
_entry.id   383ef92e9585393f9e2dc0dff306b43c
#
_cell.length_a   1.000
_cell.length_b   1.000
_cell.length_c   1.000
_cell.angle_alpha   90.00
_cell.angle_beta   90.00
_cell.angle_gamma   90.00
#
_symmetry.space_group_name_H-M   'P 1'
#
loop_
_entity.id
_entity.type
_entity.pdbx_description
1 polymer ?
#
loop_
_entity_poly.entity_id
_entity_poly.type
_entity_poly.pdbx_seq_one_letter_code
_entity_poly.pdbx_strand_id
1 'polypeptide(L)'
;MKKFNLKDMKGGWFVGAFDPTAYSSNFEVGIHSHTKGEFHQDHFHKLGTEINLVLDGSVSINGTVFNKDDIFILYPYELSCVEYLTDVRICVVRNISDTTDKYKVDICV
;
A
#
# COMPACT_ATOMS: atom_id res chain seq x y z
N MET A 1 -26.90 0.08 -9.50
CA MET A 1 -25.75 -0.63 -8.88
C MET A 1 -24.80 -1.10 -9.97
N LYS A 2 -23.50 -0.99 -9.74
CA LYS A 2 -22.47 -1.49 -10.67
C LYS A 2 -21.68 -2.61 -10.00
N LYS A 3 -21.16 -3.54 -10.82
CA LYS A 3 -20.33 -4.63 -10.35
C LYS A 3 -18.97 -4.57 -11.05
N PHE A 4 -17.93 -4.67 -10.26
CA PHE A 4 -16.53 -4.72 -10.74
C PHE A 4 -15.85 -5.95 -10.14
N ASN A 5 -14.69 -6.30 -10.68
CA ASN A 5 -13.85 -7.36 -10.13
C ASN A 5 -12.43 -6.80 -9.89
N LEU A 6 -11.85 -7.14 -8.75
CA LEU A 6 -10.52 -6.64 -8.36
C LEU A 6 -9.44 -6.98 -9.40
N LYS A 7 -9.53 -8.13 -10.05
CA LYS A 7 -8.55 -8.56 -11.08
C LYS A 7 -8.54 -7.68 -12.33
N ASP A 8 -9.60 -6.89 -12.56
CA ASP A 8 -9.68 -5.94 -13.66
C ASP A 8 -9.04 -4.59 -13.30
N MET A 9 -8.62 -4.43 -12.06
CA MET A 9 -7.97 -3.23 -11.54
C MET A 9 -6.45 -3.33 -11.67
N LYS A 10 -5.79 -2.20 -11.86
CA LYS A 10 -4.34 -2.15 -12.00
C LYS A 10 -3.68 -2.17 -10.62
N GLY A 11 -2.83 -3.16 -10.39
CA GLY A 11 -2.09 -3.29 -9.13
C GLY A 11 -2.97 -3.46 -7.89
N GLY A 12 -4.23 -3.86 -8.07
CA GLY A 12 -5.17 -4.02 -6.96
C GLY A 12 -5.84 -2.72 -6.51
N TRP A 13 -5.54 -1.57 -7.11
CA TRP A 13 -6.17 -0.28 -6.79
C TRP A 13 -7.57 -0.21 -7.41
N PHE A 14 -8.62 -0.04 -6.58
CA PHE A 14 -9.99 -0.04 -7.05
C PHE A 14 -10.77 1.25 -6.73
N VAL A 15 -10.20 2.16 -5.95
CA VAL A 15 -10.72 3.51 -5.72
C VAL A 15 -9.58 4.50 -5.93
N GLY A 16 -9.81 5.57 -6.67
CA GLY A 16 -8.82 6.63 -6.84
C GLY A 16 -9.06 7.48 -8.08
N ALA A 17 -8.20 8.49 -8.25
CA ALA A 17 -8.23 9.41 -9.40
C ALA A 17 -7.37 8.87 -10.55
N PHE A 18 -7.73 7.72 -11.08
CA PHE A 18 -7.00 7.03 -12.17
C PHE A 18 -7.93 6.06 -12.90
N ASP A 19 -7.47 5.52 -14.03
CA ASP A 19 -8.13 4.46 -14.80
C ASP A 19 -7.25 3.20 -14.84
N PRO A 20 -7.85 1.99 -14.72
CA PRO A 20 -9.24 1.75 -14.35
C PRO A 20 -9.49 1.97 -12.86
N THR A 21 -10.73 2.32 -12.50
CA THR A 21 -11.17 2.41 -11.11
C THR A 21 -12.63 2.01 -10.99
N ALA A 22 -13.02 1.44 -9.87
CA ALA A 22 -14.42 1.14 -9.57
C ALA A 22 -15.15 2.40 -9.11
N TYR A 23 -14.44 3.31 -8.46
CA TYR A 23 -14.97 4.58 -7.98
C TYR A 23 -13.90 5.66 -8.06
N SER A 24 -14.16 6.72 -8.81
CA SER A 24 -13.25 7.85 -8.91
C SER A 24 -13.36 8.75 -7.69
N SER A 25 -12.22 9.05 -7.06
CA SER A 25 -12.17 9.84 -5.83
C SER A 25 -10.79 10.49 -5.66
N ASN A 26 -10.72 11.46 -4.73
CA ASN A 26 -9.45 12.08 -4.33
C ASN A 26 -8.73 11.30 -3.22
N PHE A 27 -9.26 10.20 -2.76
CA PHE A 27 -8.56 9.21 -1.95
C PHE A 27 -8.39 7.92 -2.76
N GLU A 28 -7.55 7.01 -2.30
CA GLU A 28 -7.37 5.73 -2.99
C GLU A 28 -7.41 4.55 -2.03
N VAL A 29 -7.94 3.44 -2.53
CA VAL A 29 -8.02 2.17 -1.82
C VAL A 29 -7.57 1.05 -2.74
N GLY A 30 -6.73 0.16 -2.22
CA GLY A 30 -6.26 -1.00 -2.95
C GLY A 30 -6.06 -2.21 -2.06
N ILE A 31 -6.07 -3.37 -2.69
CA ILE A 31 -5.66 -4.63 -2.08
C ILE A 31 -4.38 -5.07 -2.77
N HIS A 32 -3.30 -5.13 -2.01
CA HIS A 32 -1.98 -5.51 -2.51
C HIS A 32 -1.59 -6.89 -2.03
N SER A 33 -1.08 -7.71 -2.94
CA SER A 33 -0.54 -9.04 -2.64
C SER A 33 0.95 -9.02 -2.96
N HIS A 34 1.76 -9.52 -2.03
CA HIS A 34 3.20 -9.61 -2.17
C HIS A 34 3.68 -11.00 -1.78
N THR A 35 4.73 -11.47 -2.41
CA THR A 35 5.35 -12.75 -2.08
C THR A 35 6.45 -12.57 -1.04
N LYS A 36 6.71 -13.63 -0.26
CA LYS A 36 7.81 -13.66 0.72
C LYS A 36 9.12 -13.24 0.07
N GLY A 37 9.81 -12.28 0.69
CA GLY A 37 11.11 -11.81 0.24
C GLY A 37 11.11 -10.94 -1.02
N GLU A 38 9.92 -10.58 -1.54
CA GLU A 38 9.81 -9.68 -2.68
C GLU A 38 10.52 -8.36 -2.38
N PHE A 39 11.34 -7.90 -3.35
CA PHE A 39 12.02 -6.63 -3.20
C PHE A 39 11.05 -5.46 -3.34
N HIS A 40 11.16 -4.51 -2.42
CA HIS A 40 10.40 -3.28 -2.46
C HIS A 40 11.34 -2.10 -2.16
N GLN A 41 11.43 -1.15 -3.09
CA GLN A 41 12.27 0.03 -2.94
C GLN A 41 11.83 0.85 -1.71
N ASP A 42 12.79 1.24 -0.87
CA ASP A 42 12.53 2.18 0.23
C ASP A 42 11.97 3.47 -0.33
N HIS A 43 10.95 4.01 0.30
CA HIS A 43 10.29 5.21 -0.19
C HIS A 43 9.56 5.98 0.93
N PHE A 44 9.13 7.17 0.61
CA PHE A 44 8.25 7.98 1.44
C PHE A 44 7.24 8.74 0.56
N HIS A 45 6.20 9.27 1.19
CA HIS A 45 5.21 10.14 0.58
C HIS A 45 5.29 11.53 1.22
N LYS A 46 5.02 12.58 0.46
CA LYS A 46 5.04 13.96 0.97
C LYS A 46 3.66 14.47 1.34
N LEU A 47 2.63 14.04 0.62
CA LEU A 47 1.28 14.57 0.72
C LEU A 47 0.34 13.59 1.44
N GLY A 48 0.43 12.33 1.12
CA GLY A 48 -0.51 11.30 1.58
C GLY A 48 -0.13 10.66 2.89
N THR A 49 -1.15 10.36 3.69
CA THR A 49 -1.05 9.41 4.80
C THR A 49 -1.53 8.06 4.29
N GLU A 50 -0.76 7.03 4.55
CA GLU A 50 -1.06 5.67 4.13
C GLU A 50 -1.48 4.83 5.33
N ILE A 51 -2.69 4.28 5.25
CA ILE A 51 -3.27 3.42 6.29
C ILE A 51 -3.29 2.00 5.74
N ASN A 52 -2.71 1.08 6.49
CA ASN A 52 -2.52 -0.31 6.07
C ASN A 52 -3.17 -1.25 7.07
N LEU A 53 -3.99 -2.17 6.56
CA LEU A 53 -4.53 -3.29 7.33
C LEU A 53 -3.98 -4.58 6.75
N VAL A 54 -3.24 -5.34 7.55
CA VAL A 54 -2.73 -6.65 7.14
C VAL A 54 -3.88 -7.64 7.14
N LEU A 55 -4.25 -8.12 5.95
CA LEU A 55 -5.34 -9.09 5.78
C LEU A 55 -4.86 -10.52 5.98
N ASP A 56 -3.61 -10.80 5.62
CA ASP A 56 -3.00 -12.12 5.75
C ASP A 56 -1.47 -12.00 5.71
N GLY A 57 -0.79 -12.90 6.42
CA GLY A 57 0.66 -12.97 6.47
C GLY A 57 1.30 -12.01 7.46
N SER A 58 2.63 -11.82 7.29
CA SER A 58 3.46 -10.99 8.19
C SER A 58 4.43 -10.15 7.38
N VAL A 59 4.58 -8.89 7.78
CA VAL A 59 5.44 -7.90 7.15
C VAL A 59 6.19 -7.11 8.21
N SER A 60 7.45 -6.79 7.94
CA SER A 60 8.25 -5.88 8.77
C SER A 60 8.30 -4.52 8.09
N ILE A 61 7.94 -3.48 8.82
CA ILE A 61 8.04 -2.09 8.39
C ILE A 61 8.95 -1.37 9.39
N ASN A 62 10.07 -0.86 8.91
CA ASN A 62 11.03 -0.12 9.73
C ASN A 62 11.45 -0.91 10.98
N GLY A 63 11.59 -2.23 10.86
CA GLY A 63 12.00 -3.12 11.95
C GLY A 63 10.87 -3.57 12.88
N THR A 64 9.64 -3.10 12.70
CA THR A 64 8.47 -3.56 13.46
C THR A 64 7.69 -4.58 12.65
N VAL A 65 7.36 -5.72 13.27
CA VAL A 65 6.59 -6.78 12.64
C VAL A 65 5.10 -6.56 12.83
N PHE A 66 4.36 -6.63 11.72
CA PHE A 66 2.90 -6.58 11.70
C PHE A 66 2.36 -7.90 11.16
N ASN A 67 1.38 -8.45 11.85
CA ASN A 67 0.73 -9.71 11.53
C ASN A 67 -0.72 -9.47 11.08
N LYS A 68 -1.41 -10.54 10.72
CA LYS A 68 -2.83 -10.48 10.35
C LYS A 68 -3.64 -9.67 11.37
N ASP A 69 -4.49 -8.78 10.87
CA ASP A 69 -5.37 -7.87 11.61
C ASP A 69 -4.65 -6.68 12.26
N ASP A 70 -3.32 -6.60 12.16
CA ASP A 70 -2.60 -5.40 12.59
C ASP A 70 -2.80 -4.26 11.59
N ILE A 71 -2.80 -3.04 12.13
CA ILE A 71 -2.91 -1.82 11.36
C ILE A 71 -1.64 -1.00 11.57
N PHE A 72 -1.06 -0.47 10.49
CA PHE A 72 0.02 0.51 10.60
C PHE A 72 -0.26 1.71 9.71
N ILE A 73 0.21 2.86 10.15
CA ILE A 73 -0.01 4.14 9.46
C ILE A 73 1.35 4.75 9.17
N LEU A 74 1.56 5.15 7.92
CA LEU A 74 2.73 5.89 7.48
C LEU A 74 2.28 7.32 7.19
N TYR A 75 2.78 8.26 7.98
CA TYR A 75 2.50 9.68 7.82
C TYR A 75 3.40 10.30 6.74
N PRO A 76 3.06 11.51 6.25
CA PRO A 76 3.93 12.20 5.30
C PRO A 76 5.37 12.30 5.82
N TYR A 77 6.34 12.07 4.91
CA TYR A 77 7.77 12.04 5.15
C TYR A 77 8.28 10.85 5.99
N GLU A 78 7.43 9.97 6.46
CA GLU A 78 7.89 8.72 7.08
C GLU A 78 8.47 7.77 6.03
N LEU A 79 9.70 7.33 6.26
CA LEU A 79 10.35 6.34 5.41
C LEU A 79 9.69 4.97 5.60
N SER A 80 9.46 4.28 4.49
CA SER A 80 8.97 2.91 4.48
C SER A 80 10.07 1.97 4.01
N CYS A 81 10.61 1.19 4.95
CA CYS A 81 11.56 0.11 4.69
C CYS A 81 10.84 -1.20 4.96
N VAL A 82 10.47 -1.89 3.89
CA VAL A 82 9.59 -3.06 3.99
C VAL A 82 10.35 -4.37 3.78
N GLU A 83 10.00 -5.38 4.57
CA GLU A 83 10.42 -6.77 4.37
C GLU A 83 9.20 -7.68 4.49
N TYR A 84 8.88 -8.40 3.42
CA TYR A 84 7.79 -9.37 3.43
C TYR A 84 8.30 -10.69 4.01
N LEU A 85 7.90 -10.98 5.25
CA LEU A 85 8.37 -12.16 6.00
C LEU A 85 7.69 -13.45 5.53
N THR A 86 6.48 -13.32 5.02
CA THR A 86 5.68 -14.38 4.38
C THR A 86 5.04 -13.80 3.13
N ASP A 87 4.28 -14.61 2.40
CA ASP A 87 3.29 -14.07 1.46
C ASP A 87 2.31 -13.22 2.26
N VAL A 88 1.96 -12.06 1.72
CA VAL A 88 1.21 -11.03 2.45
C VAL A 88 0.10 -10.47 1.57
N ARG A 89 -1.00 -10.12 2.20
CA ARG A 89 -2.10 -9.39 1.58
C ARG A 89 -2.48 -8.22 2.47
N ILE A 90 -2.51 -7.01 1.92
CA ILE A 90 -2.70 -5.77 2.67
C ILE A 90 -3.77 -4.92 1.99
N CYS A 91 -4.72 -4.41 2.78
CA CYS A 91 -5.61 -3.33 2.34
C CYS A 91 -4.92 -2.00 2.61
N VAL A 92 -4.78 -1.20 1.57
CA VAL A 92 -4.10 0.10 1.63
C VAL A 92 -5.10 1.20 1.34
N VAL A 93 -5.15 2.19 2.22
CA VAL A 93 -5.94 3.42 2.04
C VAL A 93 -5.00 4.60 2.08
N ARG A 94 -5.07 5.48 1.07
CA ARG A 94 -4.35 6.74 1.06
C ARG A 94 -5.34 7.89 0.99
N ASN A 95 -5.17 8.88 1.85
CA ASN A 95 -6.11 10.00 1.97
C ASN A 95 -6.02 11.03 0.84
N ILE A 96 -5.08 10.85 -0.08
CA ILE A 96 -4.95 11.61 -1.32
C ILE A 96 -4.60 10.66 -2.46
N SER A 97 -5.30 10.77 -3.57
CA SER A 97 -5.01 10.03 -4.79
C SER A 97 -4.09 10.86 -5.68
N ASP A 98 -2.79 10.66 -5.53
CA ASP A 98 -1.75 11.28 -6.35
C ASP A 98 -0.70 10.22 -6.67
N THR A 99 -0.72 9.73 -7.90
CA THR A 99 0.20 8.67 -8.35
C THR A 99 1.65 9.12 -8.44
N THR A 100 1.92 10.43 -8.33
CA THR A 100 3.27 10.99 -8.34
C THR A 100 3.85 11.19 -6.92
N ASP A 101 3.04 11.01 -5.88
CA ASP A 101 3.45 11.20 -4.49
C ASP A 101 4.19 9.98 -3.94
N LYS A 102 5.29 9.60 -4.58
CA LYS A 102 6.16 8.51 -4.15
C LYS A 102 7.61 8.86 -4.48
N TYR A 103 8.44 8.92 -3.45
CA TYR A 103 9.83 9.31 -3.55
C TYR A 103 10.72 8.15 -3.11
N LYS A 104 11.39 7.52 -4.06
CA LYS A 104 12.25 6.36 -3.82
C LYS A 104 13.61 6.80 -3.29
N VAL A 105 14.11 6.06 -2.32
CA VAL A 105 15.42 6.29 -1.69
C VAL A 105 16.14 4.97 -1.44
N ASP A 106 17.42 5.04 -1.11
CA ASP A 106 18.29 3.89 -0.80
C ASP A 106 18.95 4.13 0.56
N ILE A 107 18.16 4.07 1.64
CA ILE A 107 18.64 4.39 3.00
C ILE A 107 18.66 3.16 3.91
N CYS A 108 17.66 2.26 3.75
CA CYS A 108 17.59 1.06 4.57
C CYS A 108 18.56 0.00 4.05
N VAL A 109 19.46 -0.45 4.89
CA VAL A 109 20.44 -1.48 4.57
C VAL A 109 20.16 -2.77 5.35
#